data_1a5197e35835eb61ae015efa782d459b
#
_entry.id   1a5197e35835eb61ae015efa782d459b
#
_cell.length_a   1.000
_cell.length_b   1.000
_cell.length_c   1.000
_cell.angle_alpha   90.00
_cell.angle_beta   90.00
_cell.angle_gamma   90.00
#
_symmetry.space_group_name_H-M   'P 1'
#
loop_
_entity.id
_entity.type
_entity.pdbx_description
1 polymer ?
#
loop_
_entity_poly.entity_id
_entity_poly.type
_entity_poly.pdbx_seq_one_letter_code
_entity_poly.pdbx_strand_id
1 'polypeptide(L)'
;MTATKDLQGARAAQAKRNKELITRYYDLALNQKDFAAARQYIGPYYRQHSTYGADGPEGLGAFVEWAKVNIPNMHVDFVRIIADGDYVLMHNRGKNSPGTKAVVDIFRIENGKVVEHWDVLQDVPETAKNANSMF
;
A
#
# COMPACT_ATOMS: atom_id res chain seq x y z
N MET A 1 19.96 -24.79 -18.14
CA MET A 1 19.69 -24.93 -16.68
C MET A 1 20.16 -23.72 -15.86
N THR A 2 21.29 -23.14 -16.16
CA THR A 2 21.79 -21.93 -15.49
C THR A 2 20.89 -20.69 -15.71
N ALA A 3 20.52 -20.40 -16.95
CA ALA A 3 19.70 -19.22 -17.30
C ALA A 3 18.33 -19.17 -16.59
N THR A 4 17.67 -20.30 -16.40
CA THR A 4 16.36 -20.37 -15.73
C THR A 4 16.51 -20.10 -14.23
N LYS A 5 17.58 -20.59 -13.59
CA LYS A 5 17.88 -20.31 -12.17
C LYS A 5 18.23 -18.84 -11.97
N ASP A 6 18.96 -18.24 -12.91
CA ASP A 6 19.36 -16.83 -12.84
C ASP A 6 18.13 -15.92 -12.98
N LEU A 7 17.18 -16.27 -13.87
CA LEU A 7 15.92 -15.54 -14.03
C LEU A 7 15.02 -15.66 -12.80
N GLN A 8 14.93 -16.84 -12.20
CA GLN A 8 14.18 -17.02 -10.94
C GLN A 8 14.79 -16.23 -9.80
N GLY A 9 16.12 -16.23 -9.69
CA GLY A 9 16.84 -15.43 -8.69
C GLY A 9 16.60 -13.93 -8.87
N ALA A 10 16.63 -13.44 -10.10
CA ALA A 10 16.36 -12.04 -10.43
C ALA A 10 14.93 -11.62 -10.08
N ARG A 11 13.93 -12.47 -10.38
CA ARG A 11 12.52 -12.22 -10.03
C ARG A 11 12.32 -12.20 -8.52
N ALA A 12 12.92 -13.13 -7.78
CA ALA A 12 12.84 -13.18 -6.33
C ALA A 12 13.47 -11.93 -5.69
N ALA A 13 14.61 -11.47 -6.22
CA ALA A 13 15.28 -10.26 -5.75
C ALA A 13 14.44 -9.00 -6.03
N GLN A 14 13.81 -8.90 -7.20
CA GLN A 14 12.89 -7.82 -7.55
C GLN A 14 11.69 -7.81 -6.62
N ALA A 15 11.07 -8.95 -6.37
CA ALA A 15 9.93 -9.08 -5.46
C ALA A 15 10.29 -8.61 -4.05
N LYS A 16 11.45 -9.00 -3.54
CA LYS A 16 11.94 -8.58 -2.22
C LYS A 16 12.12 -7.06 -2.16
N ARG A 17 12.84 -6.47 -3.12
CA ARG A 17 13.05 -5.02 -3.18
C ARG A 17 11.72 -4.25 -3.24
N ASN A 18 10.80 -4.70 -4.06
CA ASN A 18 9.51 -4.04 -4.25
C ASN A 18 8.65 -4.13 -2.99
N LYS A 19 8.64 -5.26 -2.28
CA LYS A 19 7.96 -5.40 -0.99
C LYS A 19 8.54 -4.45 0.07
N GLU A 20 9.85 -4.36 0.17
CA GLU A 20 10.54 -3.47 1.10
C GLU A 20 10.22 -2.00 0.79
N LEU A 21 10.24 -1.62 -0.50
CA LEU A 21 9.93 -0.28 -0.96
C LEU A 21 8.50 0.12 -0.58
N ILE A 22 7.52 -0.70 -0.90
CA ILE A 22 6.10 -0.42 -0.61
C ILE A 22 5.84 -0.40 0.89
N THR A 23 6.42 -1.33 1.64
CA THR A 23 6.30 -1.34 3.11
C THR A 23 6.80 -0.03 3.71
N ARG A 24 7.97 0.41 3.29
CA ARG A 24 8.55 1.68 3.76
C ARG A 24 7.72 2.88 3.34
N TYR A 25 7.31 2.93 2.09
CA TYR A 25 6.49 4.00 1.53
C TYR A 25 5.17 4.16 2.29
N TYR A 26 4.44 3.07 2.47
CA TYR A 26 3.12 3.11 3.08
C TYR A 26 3.18 3.34 4.60
N ASP A 27 4.20 2.82 5.27
CA ASP A 27 4.41 3.12 6.68
C ASP A 27 4.70 4.60 6.92
N LEU A 28 5.56 5.20 6.11
CA LEU A 28 5.82 6.64 6.16
C LEU A 28 4.56 7.47 5.91
N ALA A 29 3.79 7.11 4.87
CA ALA A 29 2.61 7.87 4.50
C ALA A 29 1.47 7.73 5.50
N LEU A 30 1.09 6.51 5.85
CA LEU A 30 -0.14 6.24 6.60
C LEU A 30 0.07 6.13 8.11
N ASN A 31 1.13 5.49 8.56
CA ASN A 31 1.38 5.29 10.00
C ASN A 31 2.13 6.48 10.61
N GLN A 32 3.23 6.88 10.01
CA GLN A 32 4.00 8.03 10.46
C GLN A 32 3.38 9.37 10.04
N LYS A 33 2.50 9.35 9.02
CA LYS A 33 1.86 10.54 8.45
C LYS A 33 2.89 11.60 8.03
N ASP A 34 4.01 11.12 7.50
CA ASP A 34 5.10 11.92 6.96
C ASP A 34 5.10 11.83 5.43
N PHE A 35 4.27 12.66 4.81
CA PHE A 35 4.18 12.67 3.35
C PHE A 35 5.46 13.15 2.68
N ALA A 36 6.18 14.09 3.28
CA ALA A 36 7.44 14.58 2.71
C ALA A 36 8.46 13.45 2.53
N ALA A 37 8.59 12.57 3.52
CA ALA A 37 9.44 11.40 3.43
C ALA A 37 8.87 10.35 2.44
N ALA A 38 7.57 10.10 2.46
CA ALA A 38 6.91 9.17 1.55
C ALA A 38 6.98 9.63 0.09
N ARG A 39 6.92 10.94 -0.17
CA ARG A 39 6.96 11.55 -1.50
C ARG A 39 8.18 11.15 -2.31
N GLN A 40 9.30 10.87 -1.64
CA GLN A 40 10.55 10.46 -2.29
C GLN A 40 10.44 9.09 -2.99
N TYR A 41 9.47 8.28 -2.60
CA TYR A 41 9.19 6.97 -3.21
C TYR A 41 8.25 7.04 -4.41
N ILE A 42 7.57 8.18 -4.60
CA ILE A 42 6.64 8.42 -5.70
C ILE A 42 7.41 8.85 -6.95
N GLY A 43 7.02 8.31 -8.09
CA GLY A 43 7.63 8.62 -9.38
C GLY A 43 7.24 9.98 -9.95
N PRO A 44 7.63 10.25 -11.20
CA PRO A 44 7.33 11.54 -11.87
C PRO A 44 5.85 11.71 -12.18
N TYR A 45 5.08 10.61 -12.16
CA TYR A 45 3.63 10.60 -12.23
C TYR A 45 3.08 9.59 -11.24
N TYR A 46 1.80 9.72 -10.89
CA TYR A 46 1.11 8.79 -10.00
C TYR A 46 -0.35 8.71 -10.43
N ARG A 47 -0.76 7.57 -10.95
CA ARG A 47 -2.13 7.33 -11.36
C ARG A 47 -2.90 6.72 -10.19
N GLN A 48 -3.86 7.48 -9.66
CA GLN A 48 -4.66 7.06 -8.51
C GLN A 48 -6.00 6.48 -8.95
N HIS A 49 -6.26 5.23 -8.57
CA HIS A 49 -7.54 4.58 -8.79
C HIS A 49 -8.38 4.48 -7.50
N SER A 50 -7.77 4.74 -6.34
CA SER A 50 -8.53 4.85 -5.09
C SER A 50 -9.52 6.02 -5.19
N THR A 51 -10.77 5.77 -4.80
CA THR A 51 -11.80 6.80 -4.80
C THR A 51 -11.66 7.81 -3.66
N TYR A 52 -10.73 7.58 -2.75
CA TYR A 52 -10.46 8.43 -1.58
C TYR A 52 -9.29 9.40 -1.77
N GLY A 53 -8.54 9.27 -2.85
CA GLY A 53 -7.37 10.12 -3.14
C GLY A 53 -7.48 10.85 -4.46
N ALA A 54 -6.97 12.07 -4.51
CA ALA A 54 -6.84 12.81 -5.76
C ALA A 54 -5.74 12.20 -6.64
N ASP A 55 -5.87 12.33 -7.94
CA ASP A 55 -4.87 11.88 -8.90
C ASP A 55 -3.58 12.72 -8.81
N GLY A 56 -2.47 12.11 -9.26
CA GLY A 56 -1.17 12.77 -9.32
C GLY A 56 -0.31 12.55 -8.07
N PRO A 57 0.99 12.90 -8.16
CA PRO A 57 1.97 12.62 -7.12
C PRO A 57 1.71 13.28 -5.76
N GLU A 58 0.91 14.33 -5.72
CA GLU A 58 0.61 15.08 -4.50
C GLU A 58 -0.73 14.68 -3.86
N GLY A 59 -1.54 13.84 -4.53
CA GLY A 59 -2.88 13.48 -4.05
C GLY A 59 -2.87 12.77 -2.70
N LEU A 60 -1.94 11.87 -2.45
CA LEU A 60 -1.79 11.20 -1.16
C LEU A 60 -1.44 12.19 -0.04
N GLY A 61 -0.68 13.24 -0.35
CA GLY A 61 -0.33 14.28 0.62
C GLY A 61 -1.55 14.98 1.19
N ALA A 62 -2.52 15.30 0.35
CA ALA A 62 -3.78 15.92 0.80
C ALA A 62 -4.54 14.99 1.76
N PHE A 63 -4.58 13.68 1.45
CA PHE A 63 -5.19 12.69 2.34
C PHE A 63 -4.44 12.60 3.68
N VAL A 64 -3.11 12.56 3.67
CA VAL A 64 -2.30 12.48 4.89
C VAL A 64 -2.54 13.70 5.79
N GLU A 65 -2.55 14.90 5.23
CA GLU A 65 -2.83 16.12 6.01
C GLU A 65 -4.24 16.12 6.59
N TRP A 66 -5.23 15.69 5.82
CA TRP A 66 -6.59 15.51 6.32
C TRP A 66 -6.65 14.47 7.45
N ALA A 67 -5.95 13.34 7.31
CA ALA A 67 -5.94 12.27 8.30
C ALA A 67 -5.30 12.71 9.64
N LYS A 68 -4.26 13.55 9.60
CA LYS A 68 -3.66 14.11 10.82
C LYS A 68 -4.69 14.83 11.69
N VAL A 69 -5.65 15.50 11.07
CA VAL A 69 -6.66 16.30 11.77
C VAL A 69 -7.89 15.45 12.13
N ASN A 70 -8.38 14.63 11.21
CA ASN A 70 -9.69 13.98 11.33
C ASN A 70 -9.62 12.56 11.90
N ILE A 71 -8.54 11.84 11.63
CA ILE A 71 -8.32 10.46 12.08
C ILE A 71 -6.87 10.27 12.56
N PRO A 72 -6.41 11.06 13.55
CA PRO A 72 -4.98 11.08 13.96
C PRO A 72 -4.49 9.73 14.49
N ASN A 73 -5.39 8.91 15.02
CA ASN A 73 -5.06 7.58 15.56
C ASN A 73 -5.18 6.45 14.53
N MET A 74 -5.44 6.77 13.26
CA MET A 74 -5.46 5.76 12.21
C MET A 74 -4.11 5.06 12.13
N HIS A 75 -4.15 3.72 12.10
CA HIS A 75 -2.98 2.89 11.94
C HIS A 75 -3.29 1.73 10.99
N VAL A 76 -2.34 1.37 10.16
CA VAL A 76 -2.47 0.28 9.19
C VAL A 76 -1.49 -0.83 9.57
N ASP A 77 -2.03 -2.01 9.88
CA ASP A 77 -1.23 -3.23 10.02
C ASP A 77 -1.09 -3.89 8.64
N PHE A 78 0.13 -4.14 8.21
CA PHE A 78 0.41 -4.86 6.97
C PHE A 78 0.37 -6.36 7.26
N VAL A 79 -0.77 -6.99 6.96
CA VAL A 79 -1.01 -8.38 7.35
C VAL A 79 -0.26 -9.36 6.44
N ARG A 80 -0.30 -9.13 5.14
CA ARG A 80 0.48 -9.90 4.16
C ARG A 80 0.81 -9.07 2.93
N ILE A 81 1.98 -9.35 2.36
CA ILE A 81 2.51 -8.61 1.22
C ILE A 81 2.98 -9.63 0.19
N ILE A 82 2.51 -9.47 -1.04
CA ILE A 82 2.86 -10.33 -2.18
C ILE A 82 3.38 -9.42 -3.29
N ALA A 83 4.44 -9.84 -3.97
CA ALA A 83 4.97 -9.12 -5.11
C ALA A 83 5.26 -10.07 -6.26
N ASP A 84 4.92 -9.64 -7.47
CA ASP A 84 5.29 -10.29 -8.72
C ASP A 84 5.53 -9.23 -9.81
N GLY A 85 6.69 -9.29 -10.44
CA GLY A 85 7.09 -8.31 -11.44
C GLY A 85 7.10 -6.89 -10.85
N ASP A 86 6.40 -5.99 -11.51
CA ASP A 86 6.28 -4.58 -11.12
C ASP A 86 5.17 -4.31 -10.10
N TYR A 87 4.43 -5.34 -9.69
CA TYR A 87 3.26 -5.19 -8.83
C TYR A 87 3.54 -5.66 -7.41
N VAL A 88 3.00 -4.92 -6.45
CA VAL A 88 2.93 -5.33 -5.03
C VAL A 88 1.48 -5.26 -4.59
N LEU A 89 1.03 -6.32 -3.93
CA LEU A 89 -0.28 -6.42 -3.32
C LEU A 89 -0.12 -6.50 -1.81
N MET A 90 -0.85 -5.66 -1.09
CA MET A 90 -0.94 -5.70 0.37
C MET A 90 -2.36 -6.05 0.80
N HIS A 91 -2.47 -6.94 1.77
CA HIS A 91 -3.70 -7.15 2.52
C HIS A 91 -3.52 -6.53 3.91
N ASN A 92 -4.28 -5.49 4.19
CA ASN A 92 -4.07 -4.61 5.33
C ASN A 92 -5.28 -4.56 6.26
N ARG A 93 -4.99 -4.30 7.54
CA ARG A 93 -6.00 -3.94 8.54
C ARG A 93 -5.87 -2.45 8.87
N GLY A 94 -6.85 -1.65 8.45
CA GLY A 94 -6.93 -0.24 8.85
C GLY A 94 -7.70 -0.13 10.17
N LYS A 95 -7.02 0.39 11.20
CA LYS A 95 -7.59 0.62 12.54
C LYS A 95 -7.89 2.10 12.73
N ASN A 96 -8.96 2.39 13.48
CA ASN A 96 -9.36 3.77 13.81
C ASN A 96 -9.59 4.66 12.57
N SER A 97 -10.28 4.11 11.55
CA SER A 97 -10.47 4.76 10.26
C SER A 97 -11.94 5.01 9.84
N PRO A 98 -12.87 5.59 10.65
CA PRO A 98 -13.36 5.06 11.91
C PRO A 98 -13.80 3.61 11.78
N GLY A 99 -13.67 2.87 12.87
CA GLY A 99 -13.84 1.42 12.88
C GLY A 99 -12.64 0.71 12.25
N THR A 100 -12.82 -0.56 11.90
CA THR A 100 -11.80 -1.38 11.25
C THR A 100 -12.16 -1.62 9.79
N LYS A 101 -11.18 -1.44 8.91
CA LYS A 101 -11.28 -1.68 7.47
C LYS A 101 -10.42 -2.86 7.06
N ALA A 102 -10.96 -3.76 6.26
CA ALA A 102 -10.15 -4.69 5.48
C ALA A 102 -9.83 -4.03 4.14
N VAL A 103 -8.56 -3.95 3.79
CA VAL A 103 -8.10 -3.24 2.60
C VAL A 103 -7.20 -4.14 1.77
N VAL A 104 -7.44 -4.18 0.48
CA VAL A 104 -6.49 -4.72 -0.49
C VAL A 104 -5.96 -3.54 -1.30
N ASP A 105 -4.66 -3.29 -1.16
CA ASP A 105 -3.93 -2.28 -1.92
C ASP A 105 -3.09 -2.96 -3.00
N ILE A 106 -3.07 -2.39 -4.19
CA ILE A 106 -2.23 -2.83 -5.29
C ILE A 106 -1.40 -1.63 -5.76
N PHE A 107 -0.10 -1.83 -5.88
CA PHE A 107 0.84 -0.81 -6.36
C PHE A 107 1.56 -1.31 -7.60
N ARG A 108 1.83 -0.40 -8.52
CA ARG A 108 2.77 -0.63 -9.62
C ARG A 108 4.01 0.24 -9.45
N ILE A 109 5.16 -0.39 -9.68
CA ILE A 109 6.47 0.23 -9.52
C ILE A 109 7.14 0.32 -10.88
N GLU A 110 7.75 1.45 -11.16
CA GLU A 110 8.51 1.72 -12.38
C GLU A 110 9.78 2.46 -12.02
N ASN A 111 10.93 1.95 -12.45
CA ASN A 111 12.24 2.53 -12.15
C ASN A 111 12.47 2.80 -10.65
N GLY A 112 12.06 1.85 -9.80
CA GLY A 112 12.22 1.96 -8.35
C GLY A 112 11.32 2.99 -7.68
N LYS A 113 10.24 3.43 -8.34
CA LYS A 113 9.28 4.41 -7.82
C LYS A 113 7.86 3.91 -7.97
N VAL A 114 7.00 4.31 -7.06
CA VAL A 114 5.57 4.01 -7.11
C VAL A 114 4.91 4.95 -8.11
N VAL A 115 4.20 4.42 -9.09
CA VAL A 115 3.59 5.20 -10.17
C VAL A 115 2.09 4.96 -10.33
N GLU A 116 1.54 3.95 -9.65
CA GLU A 116 0.12 3.63 -9.78
C GLU A 116 -0.38 2.88 -8.55
N HIS A 117 -1.62 3.15 -8.14
CA HIS A 117 -2.25 2.57 -6.95
C HIS A 117 -3.73 2.30 -7.16
N TRP A 118 -4.17 1.12 -6.73
CA TRP A 118 -5.57 0.72 -6.61
C TRP A 118 -5.85 0.26 -5.20
N ASP A 119 -7.06 0.41 -4.73
CA ASP A 119 -7.50 -0.22 -3.49
C ASP A 119 -8.96 -0.69 -3.55
N VAL A 120 -9.27 -1.62 -2.69
CA VAL A 120 -10.63 -2.06 -2.40
C VAL A 120 -10.76 -2.15 -0.88
N LEU A 121 -11.73 -1.43 -0.34
CA LEU A 121 -11.96 -1.36 1.10
C LEU A 121 -13.31 -1.96 1.45
N GLN A 122 -13.36 -2.65 2.59
CA GLN A 122 -14.60 -3.11 3.19
C GLN A 122 -14.56 -2.85 4.69
N ASP A 123 -15.64 -2.31 5.22
CA ASP A 123 -15.84 -2.27 6.68
C ASP A 123 -15.90 -3.70 7.22
N VAL A 124 -15.16 -3.96 8.30
CA VAL A 124 -15.25 -5.25 9.00
C VAL A 124 -16.59 -5.28 9.73
N PRO A 125 -17.51 -6.21 9.37
CA PRO A 125 -18.83 -6.26 9.98
C PRO A 125 -18.77 -6.78 11.43
N GLU A 126 -19.73 -6.37 12.25
CA GLU A 126 -19.86 -6.89 13.62
C GLU A 126 -20.21 -8.39 13.65
N THR A 127 -20.94 -8.85 12.65
CA THR A 127 -21.34 -10.24 12.51
C THR A 127 -21.06 -10.78 11.13
N ALA A 128 -20.67 -12.04 11.04
CA ALA A 128 -20.38 -12.72 9.78
C ALA A 128 -20.99 -14.12 9.75
N LYS A 129 -21.07 -14.73 8.60
CA LYS A 129 -21.58 -16.09 8.39
C LYS A 129 -20.67 -17.19 8.95
N ASN A 130 -19.44 -16.85 9.28
CA ASN A 130 -18.44 -17.76 9.85
C ASN A 130 -17.60 -17.02 10.91
N ALA A 131 -16.79 -17.76 11.65
CA ALA A 131 -15.94 -17.24 12.71
C ALA A 131 -14.51 -16.89 12.24
N ASN A 132 -14.23 -16.96 10.94
CA ASN A 132 -12.91 -16.64 10.41
C ASN A 132 -12.73 -15.12 10.27
N SER A 133 -11.54 -14.65 10.62
CA SER A 133 -11.17 -13.24 10.45
C SER A 133 -11.10 -12.86 8.96
N MET A 134 -11.31 -11.58 8.66
CA MET A 134 -11.01 -11.03 7.33
C MET A 134 -9.50 -10.84 7.08
N PHE A 135 -8.67 -11.21 8.03
CA PHE A 135 -7.22 -11.00 7.98
C PHE A 135 -6.42 -12.27 8.14
#